data_0173547e05c9f587153b952283a86e7a
#
_entry.id   0173547e05c9f587153b952283a86e7a
#
_cell.length_a   1.000
_cell.length_b   1.000
_cell.length_c   1.000
_cell.angle_alpha   90.00
_cell.angle_beta   90.00
_cell.angle_gamma   90.00
#
_symmetry.space_group_name_H-M   'P 1'
#
loop_
_entity.id
_entity.type
_entity.pdbx_description
1 polymer ?
#
loop_
_entity_poly.entity_id
_entity_poly.type
_entity_poly.pdbx_seq_one_letter_code
_entity_poly.pdbx_strand_id
1 'polypeptide(L)'
;IRDSYTSRGLGDVYKRQDNLFGDMLSDEASMLTGSLGLLPSASLGAKNKDGEMRAMYEPIHGSAPDIAGKGVANPIASILSFAMALRYSLDLDKEAEALEKAVQEALNDGLRTKDIMSDKMKEVSTSQMGDAIISKLQ
;
A
#
# COMPACT_ATOMS: atom_id res chain seq x y z
N ILE A 1 -19.44 8.37 22.85
CA ILE A 1 -18.07 8.92 22.93
C ILE A 1 -17.96 9.83 21.73
N ARG A 2 -17.89 11.12 21.97
CA ARG A 2 -17.73 12.14 20.93
C ARG A 2 -16.28 12.08 20.48
N ASP A 3 -16.03 11.74 19.21
CA ASP A 3 -14.71 11.83 18.61
C ASP A 3 -14.19 13.25 18.73
N SER A 4 -13.11 13.43 19.48
CA SER A 4 -12.42 14.72 19.65
C SER A 4 -11.56 15.09 18.44
N TYR A 5 -11.61 14.34 17.37
CA TYR A 5 -10.86 14.56 16.13
C TYR A 5 -11.79 14.86 14.96
N THR A 6 -12.52 15.96 15.06
CA THR A 6 -13.21 16.52 13.90
C THR A 6 -12.22 17.41 13.17
N SER A 7 -11.50 16.85 12.20
CA SER A 7 -10.86 17.66 11.18
C SER A 7 -11.97 18.29 10.33
N ARG A 8 -11.93 19.61 10.18
CA ARG A 8 -12.96 20.36 9.45
C ARG A 8 -12.59 20.40 7.97
N GLY A 9 -13.11 19.47 7.18
CA GLY A 9 -12.90 19.49 5.73
C GLY A 9 -13.35 18.22 5.02
N LEU A 10 -13.17 18.19 3.72
CA LEU A 10 -13.53 17.06 2.85
C LEU A 10 -12.86 15.73 3.26
N GLY A 11 -11.75 15.79 4.01
CA GLY A 11 -11.09 14.62 4.58
C GLY A 11 -11.92 13.87 5.62
N ASP A 12 -12.81 14.53 6.35
CA ASP A 12 -13.60 13.92 7.43
C ASP A 12 -14.63 12.89 6.95
N VAL A 13 -15.07 13.03 5.72
CA VAL A 13 -16.05 12.12 5.13
C VAL A 13 -15.44 10.72 4.89
N TYR A 14 -14.11 10.63 4.85
CA TYR A 14 -13.36 9.42 4.49
C TYR A 14 -12.73 8.69 5.66
N LYS A 15 -12.42 9.39 6.75
CA LYS A 15 -11.78 8.81 7.94
C LYS A 15 -12.75 8.56 9.08
N ARG A 16 -13.87 7.91 8.81
CA ARG A 16 -14.80 7.44 9.85
C ARG A 16 -14.52 6.03 10.34
N GLN A 17 -13.31 5.55 10.15
CA GLN A 17 -12.87 4.33 10.81
C GLN A 17 -12.27 4.69 12.15
N ASP A 18 -12.59 3.89 13.15
CA ASP A 18 -11.92 3.93 14.44
C ASP A 18 -10.46 3.54 14.22
N ASN A 19 -9.58 4.53 14.10
CA ASN A 19 -8.18 4.35 13.77
C ASN A 19 -7.50 3.34 14.71
N LEU A 20 -7.86 3.32 15.99
CA LEU A 20 -7.23 2.45 16.96
C LEU A 20 -7.40 0.96 16.62
N PHE A 21 -8.61 0.55 16.29
CA PHE A 21 -8.88 -0.86 15.93
C PHE A 21 -8.38 -1.20 14.53
N GLY A 22 -8.48 -0.28 13.59
CA GLY A 22 -7.94 -0.44 12.25
C GLY A 22 -6.43 -0.62 12.28
N ASP A 23 -5.71 0.21 13.03
CA ASP A 23 -4.26 0.14 13.17
C ASP A 23 -3.82 -1.17 13.86
N MET A 24 -4.51 -1.60 14.92
CA MET A 24 -4.20 -2.89 15.60
C MET A 24 -4.38 -4.08 14.65
N LEU A 25 -5.45 -4.12 13.86
CA LEU A 25 -5.69 -5.20 12.91
C LEU A 25 -4.68 -5.18 11.75
N SER A 26 -4.29 -4.00 11.29
CA SER A 26 -3.26 -3.84 10.27
C SER A 26 -1.89 -4.27 10.78
N ASP A 27 -1.55 -3.93 12.03
CA ASP A 27 -0.31 -4.36 12.66
C ASP A 27 -0.26 -5.89 12.82
N GLU A 28 -1.34 -6.52 13.26
CA GLU A 28 -1.42 -7.99 13.32
C GLU A 28 -1.31 -8.62 11.92
N ALA A 29 -1.95 -8.05 10.91
CA ALA A 29 -1.83 -8.52 9.53
C ALA A 29 -0.39 -8.38 9.01
N SER A 30 0.34 -7.33 9.40
CA SER A 30 1.76 -7.14 9.04
C SER A 30 2.66 -8.24 9.57
N MET A 31 2.34 -8.78 10.74
CA MET A 31 3.07 -9.93 11.31
C MET A 31 2.95 -11.18 10.44
N LEU A 32 1.81 -11.37 9.77
CA LEU A 32 1.61 -12.48 8.83
C LEU A 32 2.37 -12.30 7.52
N THR A 33 2.50 -11.07 7.04
CA THR A 33 3.21 -10.74 5.79
C THR A 33 4.71 -10.52 5.99
N GLY A 34 5.14 -10.28 7.21
CA GLY A 34 6.54 -10.08 7.58
C GLY A 34 7.04 -8.65 7.50
N SER A 35 6.26 -7.69 6.95
CA SER A 35 6.60 -6.26 6.93
C SER A 35 5.40 -5.38 6.66
N LEU A 36 5.32 -4.24 7.36
CA LEU A 36 4.39 -3.14 7.05
C LEU A 36 4.56 -2.59 5.62
N GLY A 37 5.77 -2.70 5.08
CA GLY A 37 6.11 -2.27 3.72
C GLY A 37 5.46 -3.09 2.60
N LEU A 38 4.74 -4.18 2.94
CA LEU A 38 4.01 -5.02 1.99
C LEU A 38 2.50 -4.78 2.00
N LEU A 39 1.97 -4.02 2.95
CA LEU A 39 0.53 -3.91 3.16
C LEU A 39 -0.05 -2.62 2.58
N PRO A 40 -0.89 -2.73 1.53
CA PRO A 40 -1.70 -1.63 1.04
C PRO A 40 -2.93 -1.41 1.91
N SER A 41 -3.54 -0.24 1.82
CA SER A 41 -4.87 0.01 2.37
C SER A 41 -5.73 0.87 1.46
N ALA A 42 -7.04 0.76 1.64
CA ALA A 42 -8.03 1.56 0.94
C ALA A 42 -9.14 1.98 1.89
N SER A 43 -9.49 3.27 1.88
CA SER A 43 -10.69 3.80 2.53
C SER A 43 -11.69 4.16 1.44
N LEU A 44 -12.78 3.39 1.36
CA LEU A 44 -13.80 3.55 0.33
C LEU A 44 -15.03 4.25 0.92
N GLY A 45 -15.45 5.34 0.29
CA GLY A 45 -16.67 6.05 0.63
C GLY A 45 -17.92 5.40 0.02
N ALA A 46 -19.09 5.88 0.42
CA ALA A 46 -20.33 5.49 -0.25
C ALA A 46 -20.39 6.08 -1.67
N LYS A 47 -21.02 5.34 -2.59
CA LYS A 47 -21.31 5.87 -3.93
C LYS A 47 -22.29 7.04 -3.82
N ASN A 48 -22.00 8.14 -4.53
CA ASN A 48 -22.91 9.27 -4.65
C ASN A 48 -24.09 8.93 -5.60
N LYS A 49 -24.98 9.90 -5.84
CA LYS A 49 -26.13 9.73 -6.74
C LYS A 49 -25.75 9.47 -8.19
N ASP A 50 -24.55 9.87 -8.58
CA ASP A 50 -24.00 9.72 -9.93
C ASP A 50 -23.19 8.43 -10.09
N GLY A 51 -23.14 7.61 -9.03
CA GLY A 51 -22.40 6.35 -9.00
C GLY A 51 -20.91 6.49 -8.68
N GLU A 52 -20.40 7.70 -8.50
CA GLU A 52 -19.01 7.95 -8.16
C GLU A 52 -18.73 7.62 -6.69
N MET A 53 -17.62 6.97 -6.45
CA MET A 53 -17.13 6.64 -5.13
C MET A 53 -15.85 7.42 -4.84
N ARG A 54 -15.86 8.17 -3.77
CA ARG A 54 -14.63 8.79 -3.27
C ARG A 54 -13.82 7.76 -2.50
N ALA A 55 -12.54 7.71 -2.76
CA ALA A 55 -11.66 6.75 -2.12
C ALA A 55 -10.30 7.37 -1.81
N MET A 56 -9.62 6.80 -0.84
CA MET A 56 -8.24 7.11 -0.52
C MET A 56 -7.47 5.78 -0.45
N TYR A 57 -6.32 5.76 -1.09
CA TYR A 57 -5.43 4.60 -1.17
C TYR A 57 -4.07 4.99 -0.63
N GLU A 58 -3.61 4.29 0.38
CA GLU A 58 -2.33 4.57 1.03
C GLU A 58 -1.73 3.28 1.62
N PRO A 59 -0.41 3.19 1.74
CA PRO A 59 0.20 2.16 2.59
C PRO A 59 -0.29 2.30 4.03
N ILE A 60 -0.31 1.21 4.80
CA ILE A 60 -0.64 1.27 6.23
C ILE A 60 0.47 1.91 7.07
N HIS A 61 1.72 1.86 6.59
CA HIS A 61 2.86 2.45 7.28
C HIS A 61 2.88 3.97 7.20
N GLY A 62 3.50 4.61 8.19
CA GLY A 62 3.71 6.06 8.24
C GLY A 62 4.85 6.54 7.32
N SER A 63 5.22 7.81 7.47
CA SER A 63 6.22 8.50 6.63
C SER A 63 7.68 8.10 6.90
N ALA A 64 7.97 7.44 8.03
CA ALA A 64 9.30 6.97 8.44
C ALA A 64 10.43 8.00 8.16
N PRO A 65 10.40 9.18 8.78
CA PRO A 65 11.34 10.27 8.48
C PRO A 65 12.79 9.88 8.69
N ASP A 66 13.05 8.90 9.55
CA ASP A 66 14.39 8.42 9.90
C ASP A 66 15.12 7.77 8.72
N ILE A 67 14.39 7.25 7.75
CA ILE A 67 14.93 6.60 6.55
C ILE A 67 14.70 7.42 5.28
N ALA A 68 14.11 8.61 5.40
CA ALA A 68 13.89 9.47 4.25
C ALA A 68 15.19 9.79 3.51
N GLY A 69 15.20 9.67 2.19
CA GLY A 69 16.35 9.90 1.34
C GLY A 69 17.43 8.80 1.34
N LYS A 70 17.30 7.77 2.17
CA LYS A 70 18.30 6.68 2.23
C LYS A 70 18.09 5.57 1.18
N GLY A 71 16.98 5.60 0.44
CA GLY A 71 16.68 4.61 -0.61
C GLY A 71 16.48 3.18 -0.12
N VAL A 72 16.10 2.99 1.15
CA VAL A 72 15.94 1.66 1.79
C VAL A 72 14.50 1.28 2.05
N ALA A 73 13.56 2.20 1.86
CA ALA A 73 12.14 1.94 2.07
C ALA A 73 11.61 0.92 1.05
N ASN A 74 10.71 0.05 1.50
CA ASN A 74 10.01 -0.89 0.62
C ASN A 74 8.89 -0.17 -0.14
N PRO A 75 8.90 -0.14 -1.48
CA PRO A 75 7.88 0.57 -2.26
C PRO A 75 6.62 -0.27 -2.53
N ILE A 76 6.63 -1.56 -2.17
CA ILE A 76 5.59 -2.52 -2.58
C ILE A 76 4.22 -2.13 -2.05
N ALA A 77 4.10 -1.69 -0.79
CA ALA A 77 2.82 -1.26 -0.23
C ALA A 77 2.18 -0.10 -1.02
N SER A 78 3.00 0.87 -1.45
CA SER A 78 2.53 1.99 -2.28
C SER A 78 2.09 1.53 -3.67
N ILE A 79 2.84 0.62 -4.28
CA ILE A 79 2.52 0.02 -5.59
C ILE A 79 1.22 -0.77 -5.52
N LEU A 80 1.04 -1.59 -4.48
CA LEU A 80 -0.20 -2.35 -4.27
C LEU A 80 -1.40 -1.46 -3.91
N SER A 81 -1.18 -0.35 -3.20
CA SER A 81 -2.22 0.66 -2.96
C SER A 81 -2.69 1.28 -4.28
N PHE A 82 -1.78 1.51 -5.22
CA PHE A 82 -2.13 1.97 -6.56
C PHE A 82 -2.89 0.88 -7.35
N ALA A 83 -2.52 -0.39 -7.23
CA ALA A 83 -3.30 -1.49 -7.82
C ALA A 83 -4.74 -1.53 -7.29
N MET A 84 -4.94 -1.26 -5.98
CA MET A 84 -6.29 -1.12 -5.42
C MET A 84 -7.05 0.07 -6.03
N ALA A 85 -6.39 1.21 -6.28
CA ALA A 85 -7.00 2.35 -6.96
C ALA A 85 -7.43 2.01 -8.39
N LEU A 86 -6.61 1.30 -9.14
CA LEU A 86 -6.94 0.82 -10.48
C LEU A 86 -8.20 -0.06 -10.43
N ARG A 87 -8.28 -1.00 -9.50
CA ARG A 87 -9.40 -1.93 -9.37
C ARG A 87 -10.68 -1.25 -8.89
N TYR A 88 -10.64 -0.49 -7.80
CA TYR A 88 -11.85 -0.03 -7.12
C TYR A 88 -12.38 1.33 -7.59
N SER A 89 -11.53 2.20 -8.12
CA SER A 89 -11.92 3.54 -8.57
C SER A 89 -11.96 3.70 -10.07
N LEU A 90 -11.15 2.93 -10.81
CA LEU A 90 -10.98 3.08 -12.25
C LEU A 90 -11.54 1.91 -13.05
N ASP A 91 -12.03 0.84 -12.40
CA ASP A 91 -12.54 -0.39 -13.02
C ASP A 91 -11.53 -1.03 -14.01
N LEU A 92 -10.22 -0.91 -13.69
CA LEU A 92 -9.10 -1.42 -14.47
C LEU A 92 -8.54 -2.71 -13.82
N ASP A 93 -9.35 -3.76 -13.76
CA ASP A 93 -8.98 -5.01 -13.08
C ASP A 93 -7.75 -5.69 -13.70
N LYS A 94 -7.65 -5.69 -15.04
CA LYS A 94 -6.54 -6.32 -15.75
C LYS A 94 -5.20 -5.64 -15.47
N GLU A 95 -5.22 -4.32 -15.40
CA GLU A 95 -4.04 -3.51 -15.08
C GLU A 95 -3.64 -3.68 -13.62
N ALA A 96 -4.62 -3.78 -12.72
CA ALA A 96 -4.37 -4.10 -11.32
C ALA A 96 -3.75 -5.48 -11.15
N GLU A 97 -4.30 -6.51 -11.80
CA GLU A 97 -3.76 -7.88 -11.79
C GLU A 97 -2.35 -7.96 -12.39
N ALA A 98 -2.10 -7.24 -13.48
CA ALA A 98 -0.78 -7.17 -14.09
C ALA A 98 0.26 -6.59 -13.12
N LEU A 99 -0.11 -5.53 -12.41
CA LEU A 99 0.76 -4.89 -11.43
C LEU A 99 1.03 -5.79 -10.22
N GLU A 100 0.00 -6.44 -9.67
CA GLU A 100 0.13 -7.41 -8.58
C GLU A 100 1.02 -8.60 -8.98
N LYS A 101 0.84 -9.10 -10.19
CA LYS A 101 1.66 -10.18 -10.75
C LYS A 101 3.12 -9.75 -10.91
N ALA A 102 3.38 -8.54 -11.41
CA ALA A 102 4.73 -8.00 -11.56
C ALA A 102 5.45 -7.90 -10.20
N VAL A 103 4.75 -7.49 -9.13
CA VAL A 103 5.28 -7.51 -7.77
C VAL A 103 5.64 -8.92 -7.35
N GLN A 104 4.74 -9.87 -7.58
CA GLN A 104 4.99 -11.28 -7.21
C GLN A 104 6.18 -11.88 -7.96
N GLU A 105 6.32 -11.59 -9.24
CA GLU A 105 7.44 -12.06 -10.06
C GLU A 105 8.77 -11.48 -9.58
N ALA A 106 8.82 -10.19 -9.24
CA ALA A 106 10.03 -9.58 -8.66
C ALA A 106 10.44 -10.25 -7.33
N LEU A 107 9.47 -10.59 -6.49
CA LEU A 107 9.72 -11.33 -5.26
C LEU A 107 10.14 -12.78 -5.53
N ASN A 108 9.58 -13.44 -6.54
CA ASN A 108 9.95 -14.80 -6.94
C ASN A 108 11.37 -14.86 -7.51
N ASP A 109 11.83 -13.79 -8.16
CA ASP A 109 13.22 -13.64 -8.61
C ASP A 109 14.21 -13.47 -7.43
N GLY A 110 13.71 -13.50 -6.21
CA GLY A 110 14.52 -13.41 -4.99
C GLY A 110 14.91 -11.98 -4.59
N LEU A 111 14.33 -10.96 -5.20
CA LEU A 111 14.62 -9.57 -4.84
C LEU A 111 13.92 -9.20 -3.53
N ARG A 112 14.65 -8.52 -2.63
CA ARG A 112 14.14 -8.12 -1.32
C ARG A 112 14.66 -6.74 -0.95
N THR A 113 13.78 -5.92 -0.40
CA THR A 113 14.21 -4.74 0.35
C THR A 113 14.65 -5.16 1.75
N LYS A 114 15.35 -4.28 2.44
CA LYS A 114 15.98 -4.57 3.72
C LYS A 114 15.02 -5.11 4.79
N ASP A 115 13.78 -4.64 4.81
CA ASP A 115 12.73 -5.00 5.77
C ASP A 115 12.21 -6.43 5.62
N ILE A 116 12.30 -6.99 4.40
CA ILE A 116 11.84 -8.34 4.07
C ILE A 116 13.00 -9.27 3.67
N MET A 117 14.23 -8.89 4.04
CA MET A 117 15.43 -9.67 3.69
C MET A 117 15.42 -11.03 4.37
N SER A 118 15.80 -12.06 3.64
CA SER A 118 15.93 -13.43 4.12
C SER A 118 17.12 -14.14 3.46
N ASP A 119 17.50 -15.30 4.01
CA ASP A 119 18.64 -16.06 3.51
C ASP A 119 18.52 -16.39 2.02
N LYS A 120 19.67 -16.24 1.31
CA LYS A 120 19.81 -16.51 -0.12
C LYS A 120 19.04 -15.56 -1.04
N MET A 121 18.47 -14.47 -0.53
CA MET A 121 17.82 -13.44 -1.33
C MET A 121 18.79 -12.31 -1.65
N LYS A 122 18.46 -11.53 -2.68
CA LYS A 122 19.26 -10.38 -3.13
C LYS A 122 18.65 -9.10 -2.59
N GLU A 123 19.41 -8.38 -1.76
CA GLU A 123 18.99 -7.06 -1.29
C GLU A 123 19.01 -6.04 -2.43
N VAL A 124 17.95 -5.23 -2.51
CA VAL A 124 17.79 -4.15 -3.48
C VAL A 124 17.28 -2.89 -2.80
N SER A 125 17.63 -1.73 -3.37
CA SER A 125 17.14 -0.44 -2.92
C SER A 125 15.67 -0.21 -3.34
N THR A 126 15.04 0.84 -2.78
CA THR A 126 13.70 1.30 -3.17
C THR A 126 13.56 1.44 -4.70
N SER A 127 14.50 2.16 -5.33
CA SER A 127 14.47 2.39 -6.79
C SER A 127 14.66 1.10 -7.57
N GLN A 128 15.63 0.26 -7.18
CA GLN A 128 15.88 -1.01 -7.85
C GLN A 128 14.68 -1.96 -7.77
N MET A 129 13.96 -1.98 -6.65
CA MET A 129 12.73 -2.76 -6.55
C MET A 129 11.64 -2.22 -7.49
N GLY A 130 11.48 -0.90 -7.55
CA GLY A 130 10.54 -0.27 -8.50
C GLY A 130 10.88 -0.58 -9.95
N ASP A 131 12.14 -0.43 -10.35
CA ASP A 131 12.62 -0.73 -11.71
C ASP A 131 12.40 -2.21 -12.07
N ALA A 132 12.67 -3.12 -11.13
CA ALA A 132 12.44 -4.55 -11.32
C ALA A 132 10.95 -4.86 -11.56
N ILE A 133 10.04 -4.25 -10.79
CA ILE A 133 8.60 -4.42 -10.97
C ILE A 133 8.16 -3.87 -12.33
N ILE A 134 8.62 -2.67 -12.71
CA ILE A 134 8.31 -2.07 -14.02
C ILE A 134 8.74 -2.98 -15.16
N SER A 135 9.91 -3.61 -15.06
CA SER A 135 10.41 -4.52 -16.10
C SER A 135 9.55 -5.78 -16.31
N LYS A 136 8.67 -6.10 -15.35
CA LYS A 136 7.74 -7.24 -15.40
C LYS A 136 6.36 -6.88 -15.99
N LEU A 137 6.09 -5.59 -16.18
CA LEU A 137 4.81 -5.10 -16.73
C LEU A 137 4.73 -5.20 -18.27
N GLN A 138 5.71 -5.79 -18.92
CA GLN A 138 5.79 -5.90 -20.39
C GLN A 138 5.07 -7.13 -20.93
#